data_3446101ce17180c2c6c29a2feb5c26d9
#
_entry.id   3446101ce17180c2c6c29a2feb5c26d9
#
_cell.length_a   1.000
_cell.length_b   1.000
_cell.length_c   1.000
_cell.angle_alpha   90.00
_cell.angle_beta   90.00
_cell.angle_gamma   90.00
#
_symmetry.space_group_name_H-M   'P 1'
#
loop_
_entity.id
_entity.type
_entity.pdbx_description
1 polymer ?
#
loop_
_entity_poly.entity_id
_entity_poly.type
_entity_poly.pdbx_seq_one_letter_code
_entity_poly.pdbx_strand_id
1 'polypeptide(L)'
;MSNSNISLLENTAPQDSRPLTEPHPVVDRCQSIWQQFNLRTPRVAAYPDTVIPHSRYLRDVFSVVDNGDIDAILLTSERQSSSLEKFRSARGLFLVPVVNVSGKPCLAADVDFNLASPKSWVQTASCLSKYRDQRARLSSRFQSPTTPAVRMLAYLFVSGEDLVPIRQPNSPYYYVYRGFSNTASATMVAEALANKGWLERNFFDRYYKCDGCQSHRLTVREECPACQSPQLSEADLIHHYSCAQLSPEAGFRRGTALICPKCSQQLRHYGKDYDKPGHVQLCGRCSNTTSEPSIGFLCQDCGMHVGGDAVSISDVFSYSLSHQANILLANDTEDANRFPITQMRYLPEELQRRITELASQSGPAADFMLVEVQYGSREQVLKARGEINLISMRKLLADNLQGVLGDVASVYSSPEREYVLFPGRDVAGFTAYLREALDHAESVLSDKLNPTLLILWGTREDALP
;
A
#
# COMPACT_ATOMS: atom_id res chain seq x y z
N MET A 1 51.54 26.46 6.23
CA MET A 1 52.49 25.33 6.34
C MET A 1 51.74 24.19 7.03
N SER A 2 51.39 23.24 6.35
CA SER A 2 51.49 21.79 6.34
C SER A 2 50.34 21.19 5.56
N ASN A 3 50.66 20.78 4.36
CA ASN A 3 49.89 19.89 3.52
C ASN A 3 49.82 18.50 4.17
N SER A 4 48.68 17.91 4.28
CA SER A 4 48.54 16.48 4.44
C SER A 4 47.72 15.94 3.24
N ASN A 5 48.48 15.28 2.37
CA ASN A 5 48.05 14.48 1.24
C ASN A 5 47.08 13.40 1.69
N ILE A 6 45.83 13.45 1.18
CA ILE A 6 44.96 12.28 1.12
C ILE A 6 45.21 11.64 -0.24
N SER A 7 45.98 10.55 -0.22
CA SER A 7 46.19 9.69 -1.37
C SER A 7 44.86 9.05 -1.80
N LEU A 8 44.41 9.41 -3.00
CA LEU A 8 43.43 8.68 -3.75
C LEU A 8 43.94 7.27 -4.01
N LEU A 9 43.37 6.28 -3.31
CA LEU A 9 43.48 4.88 -3.70
C LEU A 9 42.76 4.70 -5.01
N GLU A 10 43.51 4.76 -6.10
CA GLU A 10 43.08 4.27 -7.40
C GLU A 10 42.80 2.77 -7.26
N ASN A 11 41.48 2.41 -7.33
CA ASN A 11 41.03 1.05 -7.50
C ASN A 11 41.39 0.61 -8.92
N THR A 12 42.64 0.20 -9.15
CA THR A 12 43.04 -0.55 -10.34
C THR A 12 42.44 -1.95 -10.23
N ALA A 13 41.34 -2.18 -10.93
CA ALA A 13 40.86 -3.54 -11.21
C ALA A 13 42.00 -4.31 -11.92
N PRO A 14 42.30 -5.56 -11.55
CA PRO A 14 43.34 -6.36 -12.21
C PRO A 14 43.01 -6.46 -13.69
N GLN A 15 43.90 -5.96 -14.55
CA GLN A 15 43.88 -6.19 -15.98
C GLN A 15 44.19 -7.68 -16.21
N ASP A 16 43.15 -8.48 -16.44
CA ASP A 16 43.33 -9.89 -16.80
C ASP A 16 43.81 -9.96 -18.25
N SER A 17 45.06 -10.31 -18.41
CA SER A 17 45.80 -10.41 -19.67
C SER A 17 45.61 -11.76 -20.42
N ARG A 18 44.59 -12.53 -20.06
CA ARG A 18 44.31 -13.83 -20.71
C ARG A 18 43.77 -13.68 -22.14
N PRO A 19 44.12 -14.62 -23.05
CA PRO A 19 43.59 -14.60 -24.40
C PRO A 19 42.06 -14.78 -24.44
N LEU A 20 41.40 -14.14 -25.40
CA LEU A 20 39.95 -14.01 -25.61
C LEU A 20 39.16 -15.33 -25.78
N THR A 21 39.83 -16.50 -25.73
CA THR A 21 39.29 -17.80 -26.12
C THR A 21 39.04 -18.78 -24.96
N GLU A 22 39.48 -18.47 -23.74
CA GLU A 22 39.20 -19.36 -22.59
C GLU A 22 38.02 -18.86 -21.77
N PRO A 23 37.07 -19.74 -21.42
CA PRO A 23 35.96 -19.39 -20.53
C PRO A 23 36.49 -18.98 -19.17
N HIS A 24 35.95 -17.87 -18.62
CA HIS A 24 36.39 -17.36 -17.32
C HIS A 24 35.79 -18.23 -16.19
N PRO A 25 36.57 -18.73 -15.24
CA PRO A 25 36.09 -19.63 -14.16
C PRO A 25 34.85 -19.14 -13.40
N VAL A 26 34.63 -17.83 -13.34
CA VAL A 26 33.44 -17.22 -12.72
C VAL A 26 32.20 -17.41 -13.58
N VAL A 27 32.33 -17.30 -14.91
CA VAL A 27 31.23 -17.51 -15.87
C VAL A 27 30.76 -18.94 -15.81
N ASP A 28 31.68 -19.91 -15.88
CA ASP A 28 31.36 -21.35 -15.81
C ASP A 28 30.65 -21.71 -14.50
N ARG A 29 31.08 -21.12 -13.38
CA ARG A 29 30.41 -21.30 -12.08
C ARG A 29 28.99 -20.71 -12.07
N CYS A 30 28.79 -19.51 -12.63
CA CYS A 30 27.47 -18.92 -12.76
C CYS A 30 26.55 -19.80 -13.62
N GLN A 31 27.06 -20.29 -14.76
CA GLN A 31 26.31 -21.18 -15.65
C GLN A 31 25.95 -22.49 -14.95
N SER A 32 26.86 -23.07 -14.17
CA SER A 32 26.58 -24.25 -13.33
C SER A 32 25.43 -24.00 -12.35
N ILE A 33 25.34 -22.79 -11.75
CA ILE A 33 24.23 -22.43 -10.88
C ILE A 33 22.93 -22.29 -11.66
N TRP A 34 22.94 -21.65 -12.85
CA TRP A 34 21.75 -21.60 -13.70
C TRP A 34 21.20 -23.00 -13.99
N GLN A 35 22.08 -23.94 -14.31
CA GLN A 35 21.69 -25.34 -14.57
C GLN A 35 21.09 -26.05 -13.35
N GLN A 36 21.60 -25.78 -12.13
CA GLN A 36 21.04 -26.33 -10.89
C GLN A 36 19.58 -25.88 -10.64
N PHE A 37 19.20 -24.71 -11.17
CA PHE A 37 17.83 -24.19 -11.11
C PHE A 37 17.03 -24.45 -12.40
N ASN A 38 17.48 -25.36 -13.26
CA ASN A 38 16.88 -25.65 -14.57
C ASN A 38 16.71 -24.40 -15.45
N LEU A 39 17.63 -23.44 -15.33
CA LEU A 39 17.66 -22.24 -16.15
C LEU A 39 18.68 -22.42 -17.29
N ARG A 40 18.31 -21.99 -18.49
CA ARG A 40 19.30 -21.67 -19.55
C ARG A 40 20.01 -20.36 -19.18
N THR A 41 21.02 -19.95 -19.94
CA THR A 41 21.58 -18.60 -19.85
C THR A 41 20.44 -17.59 -19.97
N PRO A 42 20.15 -16.79 -18.92
CA PRO A 42 18.98 -15.91 -18.91
C PRO A 42 19.06 -14.85 -20.01
N ARG A 43 17.98 -14.71 -20.79
CA ARG A 43 17.83 -13.67 -21.80
C ARG A 43 17.30 -12.41 -21.14
N VAL A 44 18.03 -11.31 -21.24
CA VAL A 44 17.73 -10.08 -20.49
C VAL A 44 17.60 -8.86 -21.39
N ALA A 45 16.67 -7.96 -21.05
CA ALA A 45 16.61 -6.62 -21.60
C ALA A 45 17.37 -5.67 -20.69
N ALA A 46 18.40 -4.99 -21.19
CA ALA A 46 19.15 -4.01 -20.40
C ALA A 46 18.37 -2.69 -20.29
N TYR A 47 18.39 -2.09 -19.09
CA TYR A 47 17.78 -0.78 -18.84
C TYR A 47 18.63 0.05 -17.88
N PRO A 48 18.93 1.33 -18.19
CA PRO A 48 18.76 1.98 -19.50
C PRO A 48 19.63 1.32 -20.59
N ASP A 49 19.19 1.46 -21.83
CA ASP A 49 19.85 0.84 -22.97
C ASP A 49 21.36 1.11 -23.02
N THR A 50 22.11 0.09 -23.41
CA THR A 50 23.38 0.09 -24.12
C THR A 50 24.70 0.02 -23.34
N VAL A 51 24.81 0.38 -22.09
CA VAL A 51 26.10 0.23 -21.39
C VAL A 51 25.93 -0.66 -20.18
N ILE A 52 26.20 -1.94 -20.36
CA ILE A 52 26.38 -2.83 -19.19
C ILE A 52 27.68 -2.37 -18.50
N PRO A 53 27.60 -1.79 -17.27
CA PRO A 53 28.77 -1.30 -16.60
C PRO A 53 29.77 -2.42 -16.30
N HIS A 54 31.04 -2.19 -16.58
CA HIS A 54 32.20 -2.79 -15.96
C HIS A 54 32.61 -4.21 -16.28
N SER A 55 31.86 -5.05 -17.05
CA SER A 55 32.39 -6.38 -17.33
C SER A 55 31.85 -7.01 -18.60
N ARG A 56 32.75 -7.35 -19.51
CA ARG A 56 32.48 -8.31 -20.60
C ARG A 56 31.86 -9.60 -20.07
N TYR A 57 32.17 -10.03 -18.87
CA TYR A 57 31.67 -11.23 -18.22
C TYR A 57 30.16 -11.19 -17.90
N LEU A 58 29.57 -10.03 -17.69
CA LEU A 58 28.11 -9.94 -17.53
C LEU A 58 27.37 -10.33 -18.82
N ARG A 59 27.97 -10.08 -19.98
CA ARG A 59 27.41 -10.52 -21.29
C ARG A 59 27.54 -12.01 -21.51
N ASP A 60 28.50 -12.67 -20.85
CA ASP A 60 28.68 -14.11 -20.92
C ASP A 60 27.76 -14.84 -19.92
N VAL A 61 27.42 -14.15 -18.80
CA VAL A 61 26.51 -14.66 -17.77
C VAL A 61 25.04 -14.46 -18.16
N PHE A 62 24.72 -13.33 -18.84
CA PHE A 62 23.39 -12.97 -19.32
C PHE A 62 23.42 -12.74 -20.83
N SER A 63 22.44 -13.30 -21.55
CA SER A 63 22.24 -13.03 -22.97
C SER A 63 21.40 -11.77 -23.15
N VAL A 64 22.04 -10.64 -23.46
CA VAL A 64 21.32 -9.37 -23.72
C VAL A 64 20.63 -9.44 -25.06
N VAL A 65 19.31 -9.19 -25.06
CA VAL A 65 18.46 -9.26 -26.26
C VAL A 65 17.52 -8.05 -26.32
N ASP A 66 17.26 -7.58 -27.52
CA ASP A 66 16.37 -6.43 -27.75
C ASP A 66 14.91 -6.85 -27.82
N ASN A 67 14.63 -8.05 -28.32
CA ASN A 67 13.28 -8.56 -28.55
C ASN A 67 13.18 -10.06 -28.27
N GLY A 68 11.95 -10.53 -28.12
CA GLY A 68 11.61 -11.94 -27.94
C GLY A 68 11.30 -12.30 -26.49
N ASP A 69 11.44 -13.58 -26.17
CA ASP A 69 11.19 -14.08 -24.81
C ASP A 69 12.30 -13.62 -23.87
N ILE A 70 11.95 -12.75 -22.92
CA ILE A 70 12.85 -12.11 -21.96
C ILE A 70 12.58 -12.71 -20.58
N ASP A 71 13.66 -13.16 -19.93
CA ASP A 71 13.61 -13.80 -18.61
C ASP A 71 13.73 -12.77 -17.49
N ALA A 72 14.43 -11.62 -17.72
CA ALA A 72 14.57 -10.54 -16.73
C ALA A 72 14.91 -9.19 -17.37
N ILE A 73 14.72 -8.12 -16.61
CA ILE A 73 15.26 -6.78 -16.90
C ILE A 73 16.56 -6.62 -16.12
N LEU A 74 17.66 -6.28 -16.82
CA LEU A 74 18.95 -6.00 -16.21
C LEU A 74 19.05 -4.50 -15.93
N LEU A 75 18.93 -4.10 -14.67
CA LEU A 75 19.01 -2.70 -14.27
C LEU A 75 20.47 -2.29 -14.09
N THR A 76 20.96 -1.43 -14.98
CA THR A 76 22.38 -1.01 -15.04
C THR A 76 22.65 0.31 -14.33
N SER A 77 21.61 1.07 -13.94
CA SER A 77 21.73 2.35 -13.25
C SER A 77 20.57 2.58 -12.29
N GLU A 78 20.86 2.99 -11.06
CA GLU A 78 19.87 3.35 -10.05
C GLU A 78 19.07 4.60 -10.37
N ARG A 79 19.66 5.55 -11.13
CA ARG A 79 19.10 6.89 -11.36
C ARG A 79 17.85 6.92 -12.24
N GLN A 80 17.53 5.81 -12.90
CA GLN A 80 16.43 5.74 -13.85
C GLN A 80 15.28 4.82 -13.40
N SER A 81 15.23 4.47 -12.12
CA SER A 81 14.17 3.63 -11.56
C SER A 81 12.75 4.20 -11.79
N SER A 82 12.59 5.53 -11.78
CA SER A 82 11.31 6.20 -12.04
C SER A 82 10.79 6.00 -13.47
N SER A 83 11.67 5.78 -14.43
CA SER A 83 11.30 5.52 -15.84
C SER A 83 11.19 4.04 -16.18
N LEU A 84 11.56 3.15 -15.26
CA LEU A 84 11.52 1.69 -15.42
C LEU A 84 10.10 1.18 -15.68
N GLU A 85 9.11 1.76 -15.03
CA GLU A 85 7.70 1.38 -15.24
C GLU A 85 7.24 1.69 -16.68
N LYS A 86 7.65 2.82 -17.24
CA LYS A 86 7.38 3.15 -18.65
C LYS A 86 8.06 2.17 -19.60
N PHE A 87 9.30 1.79 -19.32
CA PHE A 87 10.04 0.79 -20.10
C PHE A 87 9.35 -0.58 -20.04
N ARG A 88 8.94 -1.02 -18.84
CA ARG A 88 8.17 -2.27 -18.65
C ARG A 88 6.85 -2.23 -19.42
N SER A 89 6.14 -1.10 -19.37
CA SER A 89 4.87 -0.90 -20.08
C SER A 89 5.05 -0.98 -21.59
N ALA A 90 6.04 -0.28 -22.14
CA ALA A 90 6.27 -0.22 -23.57
C ALA A 90 6.64 -1.57 -24.17
N ARG A 91 7.25 -2.47 -23.40
CA ARG A 91 7.71 -3.80 -23.85
C ARG A 91 6.87 -4.96 -23.30
N GLY A 92 5.83 -4.71 -22.53
CA GLY A 92 5.04 -5.77 -21.91
C GLY A 92 5.78 -6.59 -20.83
N LEU A 93 6.83 -6.02 -20.22
CA LEU A 93 7.75 -6.72 -19.31
C LEU A 93 7.34 -6.59 -17.82
N PHE A 94 6.05 -6.61 -17.51
CA PHE A 94 5.59 -6.50 -16.12
C PHE A 94 5.78 -7.79 -15.31
N LEU A 95 5.81 -8.93 -15.98
CA LEU A 95 5.82 -10.24 -15.36
C LEU A 95 7.21 -10.89 -15.36
N VAL A 96 8.26 -10.09 -15.53
CA VAL A 96 9.64 -10.54 -15.40
C VAL A 96 10.36 -9.77 -14.29
N PRO A 97 11.28 -10.41 -13.57
CA PRO A 97 12.00 -9.77 -12.48
C PRO A 97 12.99 -8.73 -12.96
N VAL A 98 13.31 -7.79 -12.08
CA VAL A 98 14.35 -6.77 -12.27
C VAL A 98 15.60 -7.20 -11.51
N VAL A 99 16.67 -7.48 -12.23
CA VAL A 99 17.98 -7.84 -11.68
C VAL A 99 18.88 -6.60 -11.69
N ASN A 100 19.27 -6.13 -10.52
CA ASN A 100 20.12 -4.97 -10.39
C ASN A 100 21.60 -5.35 -10.47
N VAL A 101 22.32 -4.75 -11.40
CA VAL A 101 23.78 -4.91 -11.58
C VAL A 101 24.54 -3.59 -11.43
N SER A 102 23.88 -2.54 -10.96
CA SER A 102 24.50 -1.20 -10.81
C SER A 102 25.55 -1.12 -9.68
N GLY A 103 25.59 -2.11 -8.82
CA GLY A 103 26.47 -2.14 -7.63
C GLY A 103 25.96 -1.31 -6.45
N LYS A 104 24.79 -0.66 -6.58
CA LYS A 104 24.13 0.10 -5.52
C LYS A 104 22.73 -0.41 -5.26
N PRO A 105 22.25 -0.41 -4.01
CA PRO A 105 20.88 -0.86 -3.69
C PRO A 105 19.83 -0.09 -4.48
N CYS A 106 18.86 -0.80 -5.07
CA CYS A 106 17.75 -0.20 -5.80
C CYS A 106 16.42 -0.81 -5.36
N LEU A 107 15.51 0.04 -4.88
CA LEU A 107 14.18 -0.41 -4.42
C LEU A 107 13.28 -0.96 -5.53
N ALA A 108 13.59 -0.62 -6.79
CA ALA A 108 12.85 -1.12 -7.94
C ALA A 108 13.29 -2.53 -8.38
N ALA A 109 14.38 -3.05 -7.83
CA ALA A 109 14.90 -4.36 -8.17
C ALA A 109 14.30 -5.47 -7.29
N ASP A 110 14.08 -6.63 -7.90
CA ASP A 110 13.66 -7.83 -7.20
C ASP A 110 14.85 -8.57 -6.57
N VAL A 111 16.01 -8.46 -7.20
CA VAL A 111 17.27 -9.06 -6.71
C VAL A 111 18.49 -8.25 -7.14
N ASP A 112 19.50 -8.20 -6.28
CA ASP A 112 20.81 -7.63 -6.60
C ASP A 112 21.76 -8.73 -7.07
N PHE A 113 22.41 -8.52 -8.23
CA PHE A 113 23.43 -9.41 -8.76
C PHE A 113 24.81 -8.78 -8.71
N ASN A 114 25.73 -9.48 -8.09
CA ASN A 114 27.13 -9.10 -8.04
C ASN A 114 28.01 -10.26 -8.52
N LEU A 115 28.79 -10.02 -9.58
CA LEU A 115 29.66 -11.03 -10.17
C LEU A 115 30.70 -11.61 -9.21
N ALA A 116 31.11 -10.85 -8.20
CA ALA A 116 32.06 -11.29 -7.18
C ALA A 116 31.42 -12.10 -6.03
N SER A 117 30.07 -12.23 -5.98
CA SER A 117 29.37 -12.85 -4.87
C SER A 117 28.58 -14.11 -5.30
N PRO A 118 29.08 -15.32 -5.04
CA PRO A 118 28.35 -16.54 -5.31
C PRO A 118 26.97 -16.63 -4.66
N LYS A 119 26.81 -15.99 -3.48
CA LYS A 119 25.51 -15.90 -2.82
C LYS A 119 24.47 -15.15 -3.68
N SER A 120 24.90 -14.06 -4.33
CA SER A 120 23.99 -13.29 -5.20
C SER A 120 23.61 -14.07 -6.45
N TRP A 121 24.48 -14.97 -6.95
CA TRP A 121 24.18 -15.83 -8.10
C TRP A 121 23.04 -16.80 -7.78
N VAL A 122 23.14 -17.46 -6.61
CA VAL A 122 22.09 -18.38 -6.13
C VAL A 122 20.77 -17.63 -5.90
N GLN A 123 20.82 -16.44 -5.29
CA GLN A 123 19.64 -15.61 -5.08
C GLN A 123 18.98 -15.20 -6.40
N THR A 124 19.79 -14.80 -7.38
CA THR A 124 19.28 -14.44 -8.71
C THR A 124 18.69 -15.65 -9.42
N ALA A 125 19.37 -16.82 -9.41
CA ALA A 125 18.84 -18.04 -9.98
C ALA A 125 17.51 -18.46 -9.37
N SER A 126 17.40 -18.39 -8.04
CA SER A 126 16.17 -18.68 -7.31
C SER A 126 15.05 -17.71 -7.70
N CYS A 127 15.33 -16.41 -7.78
CA CYS A 127 14.37 -15.40 -8.21
C CYS A 127 13.88 -15.66 -9.64
N LEU A 128 14.78 -15.87 -10.59
CA LEU A 128 14.45 -16.17 -12.00
C LEU A 128 13.61 -17.44 -12.14
N SER A 129 13.99 -18.52 -11.43
CA SER A 129 13.24 -19.78 -11.43
C SER A 129 11.85 -19.59 -10.86
N LYS A 130 11.70 -18.89 -9.70
CA LYS A 130 10.41 -18.58 -9.10
C LYS A 130 9.49 -17.83 -10.07
N TYR A 131 9.99 -16.76 -10.69
CA TYR A 131 9.23 -15.97 -11.66
C TYR A 131 8.81 -16.79 -12.88
N ARG A 132 9.71 -17.60 -13.44
CA ARG A 132 9.41 -18.51 -14.56
C ARG A 132 8.29 -19.49 -14.19
N ASP A 133 8.44 -20.15 -13.05
CA ASP A 133 7.52 -21.21 -12.62
C ASP A 133 6.14 -20.65 -12.27
N GLN A 134 6.09 -19.48 -11.61
CA GLN A 134 4.83 -18.79 -11.33
C GLN A 134 4.18 -18.22 -12.60
N ARG A 135 4.97 -17.67 -13.53
CA ARG A 135 4.46 -17.21 -14.84
C ARG A 135 3.88 -18.35 -15.66
N ALA A 136 4.47 -19.54 -15.60
CA ALA A 136 3.92 -20.73 -16.26
C ALA A 136 2.59 -21.20 -15.64
N ARG A 137 2.36 -20.92 -14.36
CA ARG A 137 1.09 -21.19 -13.66
C ARG A 137 0.05 -20.11 -13.85
N LEU A 138 0.45 -18.90 -14.29
CA LEU A 138 -0.46 -17.79 -14.51
C LEU A 138 -1.32 -18.08 -15.75
N SER A 139 -2.63 -17.99 -15.60
CA SER A 139 -3.59 -18.16 -16.68
C SER A 139 -3.26 -17.28 -17.89
N SER A 140 -3.42 -17.81 -19.09
CA SER A 140 -3.07 -17.16 -20.37
C SER A 140 -3.68 -15.77 -20.52
N ARG A 141 -4.89 -15.55 -20.01
CA ARG A 141 -5.62 -14.28 -20.06
C ARG A 141 -4.94 -13.16 -19.22
N PHE A 142 -4.13 -13.52 -18.23
CA PHE A 142 -3.40 -12.56 -17.39
C PHE A 142 -1.95 -12.37 -17.78
N GLN A 143 -1.45 -13.09 -18.77
CA GLN A 143 -0.06 -12.98 -19.23
C GLN A 143 0.23 -11.66 -19.97
N SER A 144 -0.83 -10.97 -20.46
CA SER A 144 -0.73 -9.65 -21.10
C SER A 144 -1.69 -8.66 -20.45
N PRO A 145 -1.43 -8.23 -19.21
CA PRO A 145 -2.36 -7.42 -18.44
C PRO A 145 -2.50 -6.00 -19.04
N THR A 146 -3.74 -5.60 -19.33
CA THR A 146 -4.06 -4.31 -19.97
C THR A 146 -4.40 -3.22 -18.96
N THR A 147 -5.05 -3.55 -17.85
CA THR A 147 -5.46 -2.58 -16.82
C THR A 147 -4.47 -2.54 -15.65
N PRO A 148 -4.35 -1.41 -14.93
CA PRO A 148 -3.51 -1.30 -13.73
C PRO A 148 -3.87 -2.35 -12.65
N ALA A 149 -5.16 -2.63 -12.47
CA ALA A 149 -5.64 -3.59 -11.49
C ALA A 149 -5.20 -5.03 -11.83
N VAL A 150 -5.45 -5.48 -13.05
CA VAL A 150 -5.02 -6.81 -13.54
C VAL A 150 -3.50 -6.93 -13.51
N ARG A 151 -2.80 -5.84 -13.86
CA ARG A 151 -1.33 -5.79 -13.78
C ARG A 151 -0.80 -5.99 -12.37
N MET A 152 -1.43 -5.34 -11.39
CA MET A 152 -1.05 -5.50 -9.98
C MET A 152 -1.29 -6.93 -9.50
N LEU A 153 -2.45 -7.51 -9.77
CA LEU A 153 -2.76 -8.89 -9.40
C LEU A 153 -1.79 -9.89 -10.04
N ALA A 154 -1.56 -9.78 -11.35
CA ALA A 154 -0.64 -10.67 -12.07
C ALA A 154 0.81 -10.51 -11.57
N TYR A 155 1.26 -9.28 -11.28
CA TYR A 155 2.58 -9.02 -10.71
C TYR A 155 2.75 -9.69 -9.34
N LEU A 156 1.80 -9.51 -8.42
CA LEU A 156 1.85 -10.13 -7.09
C LEU A 156 1.83 -11.66 -7.18
N PHE A 157 1.05 -12.23 -8.09
CA PHE A 157 1.01 -13.67 -8.32
C PHE A 157 2.35 -14.21 -8.81
N VAL A 158 2.96 -13.56 -9.82
CA VAL A 158 4.21 -14.04 -10.44
C VAL A 158 5.41 -13.77 -9.53
N SER A 159 5.48 -12.63 -8.85
CA SER A 159 6.53 -12.35 -7.87
C SER A 159 6.41 -13.26 -6.64
N GLY A 160 5.17 -13.66 -6.27
CA GLY A 160 4.87 -14.38 -5.05
C GLY A 160 5.27 -13.59 -3.80
N GLU A 161 5.23 -12.26 -3.91
CA GLU A 161 5.54 -11.33 -2.83
C GLU A 161 4.32 -10.46 -2.55
N ASP A 162 4.12 -10.09 -1.30
CA ASP A 162 3.11 -9.12 -0.90
C ASP A 162 3.50 -7.71 -1.32
N LEU A 163 2.51 -6.85 -1.54
CA LEU A 163 2.72 -5.43 -1.76
C LEU A 163 2.99 -4.75 -0.42
N VAL A 164 4.24 -4.76 0.03
CA VAL A 164 4.65 -4.21 1.32
C VAL A 164 5.19 -2.80 1.15
N PRO A 165 4.70 -1.80 1.93
CA PRO A 165 5.27 -0.45 1.92
C PRO A 165 6.72 -0.46 2.40
N ILE A 166 7.60 0.20 1.67
CA ILE A 166 9.01 0.40 2.04
C ILE A 166 9.17 1.85 2.48
N ARG A 167 9.62 2.08 3.71
CA ARG A 167 9.84 3.45 4.21
C ARG A 167 10.87 4.18 3.36
N GLN A 168 10.47 5.34 2.83
CA GLN A 168 11.28 6.17 1.95
C GLN A 168 11.13 7.65 2.33
N PRO A 169 12.07 8.22 3.12
CA PRO A 169 11.97 9.59 3.62
C PRO A 169 11.86 10.66 2.51
N ASN A 170 12.41 10.37 1.33
CA ASN A 170 12.35 11.29 0.19
C ASN A 170 11.01 11.25 -0.59
N SER A 171 10.16 10.27 -0.31
CA SER A 171 8.81 10.21 -0.88
C SER A 171 7.88 11.20 -0.16
N PRO A 172 6.99 11.92 -0.86
CA PRO A 172 5.93 12.72 -0.23
C PRO A 172 5.03 11.91 0.72
N TYR A 173 4.94 10.60 0.52
CA TYR A 173 4.14 9.68 1.33
C TYR A 173 4.93 9.00 2.46
N TYR A 174 6.25 9.24 2.60
CA TYR A 174 7.19 8.53 3.47
C TYR A 174 7.34 7.03 3.19
N TYR A 175 6.66 6.52 2.18
CA TYR A 175 6.80 5.14 1.71
C TYR A 175 6.62 5.05 0.19
N VAL A 176 7.03 3.91 -0.34
CA VAL A 176 6.83 3.51 -1.74
C VAL A 176 6.49 2.02 -1.78
N TYR A 177 5.88 1.57 -2.87
CA TYR A 177 5.69 0.15 -3.14
C TYR A 177 6.67 -0.33 -4.20
N ARG A 178 7.30 -1.47 -3.95
CA ARG A 178 8.21 -2.07 -4.94
C ARG A 178 7.46 -2.36 -6.25
N GLY A 179 8.10 -2.07 -7.37
CA GLY A 179 7.55 -2.31 -8.71
C GLY A 179 6.54 -1.26 -9.21
N PHE A 180 6.18 -0.27 -8.37
CA PHE A 180 5.25 0.80 -8.71
C PHE A 180 5.91 2.17 -8.47
N SER A 181 6.03 2.96 -9.54
CA SER A 181 6.68 4.28 -9.46
C SER A 181 5.81 5.36 -8.84
N ASN A 182 4.49 5.22 -8.91
CA ASN A 182 3.52 6.15 -8.36
C ASN A 182 2.79 5.55 -7.17
N THR A 183 3.21 5.93 -5.96
CA THR A 183 2.65 5.43 -4.69
C THR A 183 1.15 5.72 -4.56
N ALA A 184 0.69 6.91 -4.93
CA ALA A 184 -0.74 7.27 -4.84
C ALA A 184 -1.60 6.39 -5.76
N SER A 185 -1.16 6.21 -7.01
CA SER A 185 -1.86 5.35 -7.97
C SER A 185 -1.86 3.89 -7.51
N ALA A 186 -0.73 3.39 -7.01
CA ALA A 186 -0.63 2.02 -6.48
C ALA A 186 -1.56 1.81 -5.29
N THR A 187 -1.60 2.75 -4.33
CA THR A 187 -2.52 2.70 -3.19
C THR A 187 -3.98 2.70 -3.64
N MET A 188 -4.35 3.59 -4.56
CA MET A 188 -5.72 3.67 -5.07
C MET A 188 -6.16 2.35 -5.74
N VAL A 189 -5.30 1.75 -6.56
CA VAL A 189 -5.58 0.47 -7.21
C VAL A 189 -5.67 -0.66 -6.17
N ALA A 190 -4.74 -0.72 -5.22
CA ALA A 190 -4.74 -1.74 -4.17
C ALA A 190 -5.98 -1.66 -3.28
N GLU A 191 -6.40 -0.44 -2.89
CA GLU A 191 -7.63 -0.21 -2.13
C GLU A 191 -8.89 -0.64 -2.90
N ALA A 192 -8.96 -0.30 -4.19
CA ALA A 192 -10.07 -0.74 -5.04
C ALA A 192 -10.14 -2.27 -5.15
N LEU A 193 -8.99 -2.94 -5.27
CA LEU A 193 -8.90 -4.40 -5.30
C LEU A 193 -9.24 -5.03 -3.93
N ALA A 194 -8.80 -4.42 -2.84
CA ALA A 194 -9.12 -4.89 -1.49
C ALA A 194 -10.62 -4.76 -1.18
N ASN A 195 -11.24 -3.65 -1.61
CA ASN A 195 -12.69 -3.45 -1.46
C ASN A 195 -13.52 -4.46 -2.28
N LYS A 196 -12.94 -5.01 -3.37
CA LYS A 196 -13.55 -6.09 -4.17
C LYS A 196 -13.18 -7.51 -3.67
N GLY A 197 -12.40 -7.62 -2.59
CA GLY A 197 -11.98 -8.90 -2.02
C GLY A 197 -10.87 -9.63 -2.80
N TRP A 198 -10.24 -8.98 -3.78
CA TRP A 198 -9.10 -9.55 -4.51
C TRP A 198 -7.78 -9.45 -3.74
N LEU A 199 -7.66 -8.43 -2.88
CA LEU A 199 -6.53 -8.26 -1.95
C LEU A 199 -7.02 -8.26 -0.51
N GLU A 200 -6.18 -8.75 0.38
CA GLU A 200 -6.33 -8.64 1.82
C GLU A 200 -5.41 -7.53 2.32
N ARG A 201 -5.94 -6.65 3.19
CA ARG A 201 -5.14 -5.56 3.78
C ARG A 201 -4.65 -5.95 5.16
N ASN A 202 -3.37 -5.64 5.40
CA ASN A 202 -2.76 -5.73 6.73
C ASN A 202 -2.22 -4.35 7.10
N PHE A 203 -2.57 -3.87 8.30
CA PHE A 203 -2.11 -2.57 8.78
C PHE A 203 -0.57 -2.55 8.85
N PHE A 204 0.02 -1.50 8.25
CA PHE A 204 1.47 -1.30 8.25
C PHE A 204 1.87 -0.14 9.15
N ASP A 205 1.26 1.06 8.97
CA ASP A 205 1.61 2.25 9.72
C ASP A 205 0.51 3.31 9.61
N ARG A 206 0.63 4.38 10.41
CA ARG A 206 -0.29 5.52 10.40
C ARG A 206 0.48 6.83 10.31
N TYR A 207 0.13 7.68 9.36
CA TYR A 207 0.76 8.97 9.14
C TYR A 207 -0.25 10.10 9.22
N TYR A 208 0.23 11.28 9.63
CA TYR A 208 -0.50 12.51 9.41
C TYR A 208 -0.42 12.91 7.93
N LYS A 209 -1.47 13.54 7.42
CA LYS A 209 -1.61 13.87 6.01
C LYS A 209 -2.03 15.32 5.82
N CYS A 210 -1.42 16.00 4.86
CA CYS A 210 -1.80 17.35 4.45
C CYS A 210 -3.03 17.31 3.55
N ASP A 211 -4.12 18.01 3.92
CA ASP A 211 -5.33 18.05 3.10
C ASP A 211 -5.15 18.82 1.79
N GLY A 212 -4.20 19.77 1.74
CA GLY A 212 -3.94 20.55 0.54
C GLY A 212 -3.24 19.80 -0.59
N CYS A 213 -2.19 19.03 -0.27
CA CYS A 213 -1.38 18.33 -1.26
C CYS A 213 -1.23 16.83 -1.04
N GLN A 214 -1.90 16.27 -0.05
CA GLN A 214 -1.90 14.85 0.33
C GLN A 214 -0.53 14.30 0.75
N SER A 215 0.45 15.16 0.98
CA SER A 215 1.76 14.77 1.48
C SER A 215 1.71 14.36 2.95
N HIS A 216 2.51 13.36 3.32
CA HIS A 216 2.71 12.97 4.72
C HIS A 216 3.92 13.70 5.35
N ARG A 217 4.65 14.52 4.59
CA ARG A 217 5.82 15.25 5.09
C ARG A 217 5.40 16.48 5.89
N LEU A 218 4.91 16.23 7.10
CA LEU A 218 4.47 17.25 8.05
C LEU A 218 5.50 17.39 9.17
N THR A 219 5.88 18.63 9.48
CA THR A 219 6.64 18.94 10.68
C THR A 219 5.66 19.23 11.81
N VAL A 220 5.77 18.44 12.87
CA VAL A 220 5.03 18.66 14.12
C VAL A 220 5.83 19.60 15.00
N ARG A 221 5.19 20.62 15.58
CA ARG A 221 5.86 21.57 16.45
C ARG A 221 4.91 22.15 17.49
N GLU A 222 5.46 22.53 18.62
CA GLU A 222 4.75 23.34 19.60
C GLU A 222 4.65 24.78 19.11
N GLU A 223 3.51 25.40 19.35
CA GLU A 223 3.19 26.73 18.87
C GLU A 223 2.45 27.55 19.95
N CYS A 224 2.64 28.83 19.84
CA CYS A 224 1.88 29.76 20.66
C CYS A 224 0.37 29.69 20.34
N PRO A 225 -0.53 29.43 21.29
CA PRO A 225 -1.96 29.34 21.02
C PRO A 225 -2.58 30.65 20.52
N ALA A 226 -1.92 31.79 20.76
CA ALA A 226 -2.43 33.11 20.36
C ALA A 226 -2.00 33.50 18.93
N CYS A 227 -0.78 33.16 18.48
CA CYS A 227 -0.26 33.64 17.19
C CYS A 227 0.40 32.56 16.33
N GLN A 228 0.36 31.30 16.76
CA GLN A 228 0.89 30.13 16.03
C GLN A 228 2.39 30.19 15.73
N SER A 229 3.13 31.05 16.45
CA SER A 229 4.58 31.11 16.33
C SER A 229 5.24 29.95 17.06
N PRO A 230 6.20 29.23 16.44
CA PRO A 230 6.99 28.21 17.12
C PRO A 230 8.11 28.80 17.98
N GLN A 231 8.25 30.13 18.02
CA GLN A 231 9.27 30.82 18.82
C GLN A 231 8.86 30.84 20.27
N LEU A 232 8.93 29.71 20.94
CA LEU A 232 8.62 29.53 22.36
C LEU A 232 9.93 29.39 23.12
N SER A 233 9.98 29.98 24.30
CA SER A 233 11.09 29.83 25.24
C SER A 233 10.56 29.58 26.63
N GLU A 234 11.19 28.69 27.36
CA GLU A 234 10.85 28.39 28.73
C GLU A 234 11.23 29.57 29.64
N ALA A 235 10.34 29.91 30.55
CA ALA A 235 10.53 30.97 31.52
C ALA A 235 10.01 30.55 32.89
N ASP A 236 10.82 30.78 33.93
CA ASP A 236 10.40 30.55 35.30
C ASP A 236 9.30 31.54 35.69
N LEU A 237 8.26 31.04 36.35
CA LEU A 237 7.29 31.90 37.04
C LEU A 237 7.86 32.33 38.39
N ILE A 238 7.63 33.59 38.76
CA ILE A 238 7.82 34.10 40.11
C ILE A 238 6.48 34.44 40.71
N HIS A 239 6.23 33.90 41.90
CA HIS A 239 5.10 34.23 42.72
C HIS A 239 5.56 35.04 43.92
N HIS A 240 5.13 36.32 44.00
CA HIS A 240 5.45 37.19 45.11
C HIS A 240 4.40 37.06 46.20
N TYR A 241 4.78 36.58 47.39
CA TYR A 241 3.83 36.23 48.44
C TYR A 241 3.02 37.40 48.95
N SER A 242 3.67 38.59 49.14
CA SER A 242 3.00 39.77 49.76
C SER A 242 1.82 40.30 48.94
N CYS A 243 1.86 40.23 47.61
CA CYS A 243 0.80 40.81 46.77
C CYS A 243 0.21 39.80 45.79
N ALA A 244 0.61 38.52 45.90
CA ALA A 244 0.20 37.41 45.05
C ALA A 244 0.39 37.65 43.54
N GLN A 245 1.40 38.45 43.16
CA GLN A 245 1.77 38.64 41.76
C GLN A 245 2.45 37.38 41.24
N LEU A 246 1.91 36.82 40.17
CA LEU A 246 2.46 35.68 39.46
C LEU A 246 2.73 36.12 38.02
N SER A 247 3.97 36.03 37.55
CA SER A 247 4.34 36.28 36.16
C SER A 247 5.75 35.76 35.87
N PRO A 248 6.15 35.70 34.60
CA PRO A 248 7.51 35.29 34.23
C PRO A 248 8.58 36.12 34.90
N GLU A 249 9.71 35.47 35.24
CA GLU A 249 10.84 36.13 35.94
C GLU A 249 11.33 37.38 35.21
N ALA A 250 11.28 37.41 33.88
CA ALA A 250 11.66 38.56 33.06
C ALA A 250 10.85 39.83 33.45
N GLY A 251 9.61 39.67 33.87
CA GLY A 251 8.75 40.77 34.34
C GLY A 251 9.19 41.37 35.69
N PHE A 252 9.84 40.57 36.52
CA PHE A 252 10.41 41.01 37.81
C PHE A 252 11.84 41.56 37.69
N ARG A 253 12.56 41.19 36.63
CA ARG A 253 14.01 41.50 36.51
C ARG A 253 14.24 42.96 36.14
N ARG A 254 15.01 43.64 36.97
CA ARG A 254 15.51 45.02 36.73
C ARG A 254 17.00 45.03 37.01
N GLY A 255 17.79 44.90 35.94
CA GLY A 255 19.24 44.67 36.06
C GLY A 255 19.53 43.34 36.79
N THR A 256 20.27 43.43 37.90
CA THR A 256 20.60 42.27 38.75
C THR A 256 19.58 41.99 39.85
N ALA A 257 18.59 42.90 40.05
CA ALA A 257 17.60 42.77 41.10
C ALA A 257 16.24 42.26 40.58
N LEU A 258 15.51 41.56 41.45
CA LEU A 258 14.12 41.20 41.23
C LEU A 258 13.23 42.19 41.92
N ILE A 259 12.37 42.89 41.15
CA ILE A 259 11.43 43.91 41.65
C ILE A 259 10.04 43.54 41.18
N CYS A 260 9.10 43.46 42.11
CA CYS A 260 7.73 43.12 41.79
C CYS A 260 7.08 44.18 40.89
N PRO A 261 6.53 43.84 39.71
CA PRO A 261 5.90 44.84 38.83
C PRO A 261 4.62 45.42 39.37
N LYS A 262 3.95 44.75 40.33
CA LYS A 262 2.67 45.16 40.91
C LYS A 262 2.85 46.10 42.09
N CYS A 263 3.74 45.80 43.05
CA CYS A 263 3.89 46.58 44.29
C CYS A 263 5.26 47.24 44.43
N SER A 264 6.16 47.12 43.43
CA SER A 264 7.50 47.71 43.37
C SER A 264 8.45 47.27 44.49
N GLN A 265 8.10 46.24 45.27
CA GLN A 265 8.95 45.70 46.32
C GLN A 265 10.09 44.87 45.72
N GLN A 266 11.29 45.00 46.24
CA GLN A 266 12.44 44.19 45.90
C GLN A 266 12.34 42.81 46.55
N LEU A 267 12.49 41.75 45.77
CA LEU A 267 12.50 40.36 46.21
C LEU A 267 13.93 39.93 46.48
N ARG A 268 14.25 39.50 47.68
CA ARG A 268 15.63 39.17 48.10
C ARG A 268 15.78 37.70 48.49
N HIS A 269 14.76 37.11 49.12
CA HIS A 269 14.87 35.81 49.75
C HIS A 269 13.88 34.83 49.12
N TYR A 270 14.44 33.84 48.40
CA TYR A 270 13.67 32.70 47.90
C TYR A 270 13.03 31.93 49.08
N GLY A 271 11.79 31.53 48.93
CA GLY A 271 11.03 30.80 49.94
C GLY A 271 10.47 31.69 51.06
N LYS A 272 10.82 32.99 51.10
CA LYS A 272 10.32 33.97 52.08
C LYS A 272 9.58 35.15 51.43
N ASP A 273 10.18 35.75 50.42
CA ASP A 273 9.57 36.88 49.70
C ASP A 273 8.82 36.32 48.46
N TYR A 274 9.36 35.30 47.86
CA TYR A 274 8.83 34.69 46.62
C TYR A 274 9.22 33.20 46.49
N ASP A 275 8.51 32.51 45.61
CA ASP A 275 8.88 31.18 45.10
C ASP A 275 8.83 31.13 43.58
N LYS A 276 9.24 29.97 43.02
CA LYS A 276 9.15 29.60 41.60
C LYS A 276 8.24 28.38 41.47
N PRO A 277 6.94 28.57 41.34
CA PRO A 277 5.96 27.48 41.39
C PRO A 277 5.99 26.59 40.12
N GLY A 278 6.68 27.00 39.06
CA GLY A 278 6.78 26.26 37.82
C GLY A 278 7.32 27.08 36.66
N HIS A 279 7.23 26.48 35.47
CA HIS A 279 7.67 27.08 34.22
C HIS A 279 6.49 27.34 33.31
N VAL A 280 6.64 28.29 32.40
CA VAL A 280 5.72 28.61 31.31
C VAL A 280 6.49 28.83 30.02
N GLN A 281 5.80 28.68 28.92
CA GLN A 281 6.32 29.05 27.61
C GLN A 281 5.98 30.50 27.28
N LEU A 282 7.00 31.30 27.00
CA LEU A 282 6.88 32.68 26.58
C LEU A 282 7.07 32.77 25.06
N CYS A 283 6.10 33.33 24.35
CA CYS A 283 6.20 33.54 22.92
C CYS A 283 7.07 34.76 22.59
N GLY A 284 8.15 34.56 21.84
CA GLY A 284 9.03 35.62 21.38
C GLY A 284 8.40 36.55 20.34
N ARG A 285 7.26 36.20 19.73
CA ARG A 285 6.58 37.01 18.72
C ARG A 285 5.51 37.93 19.32
N CYS A 286 4.65 37.40 20.18
CA CYS A 286 3.50 38.17 20.71
C CYS A 286 3.51 38.34 22.24
N SER A 287 4.59 37.83 22.89
CA SER A 287 4.75 37.89 24.37
C SER A 287 3.65 37.15 25.15
N ASN A 288 2.82 36.36 24.50
CA ASN A 288 1.84 35.52 25.20
C ASN A 288 2.58 34.49 26.06
N THR A 289 2.02 34.25 27.24
CA THR A 289 2.53 33.26 28.19
C THR A 289 1.52 32.12 28.29
N THR A 290 1.99 30.90 28.14
CA THR A 290 1.14 29.71 28.23
C THR A 290 1.85 28.57 28.96
N SER A 291 1.10 27.81 29.75
CA SER A 291 1.57 26.53 30.32
C SER A 291 1.38 25.36 29.36
N GLU A 292 0.49 25.50 28.38
CA GLU A 292 0.13 24.48 27.43
C GLU A 292 0.23 25.05 26.00
N PRO A 293 1.37 24.86 25.32
CA PRO A 293 1.48 25.23 23.91
C PRO A 293 0.54 24.37 23.06
N SER A 294 0.04 24.94 21.97
CA SER A 294 -0.73 24.18 20.99
C SER A 294 0.21 23.36 20.09
N ILE A 295 -0.30 22.30 19.54
CA ILE A 295 0.41 21.51 18.53
C ILE A 295 0.01 21.99 17.14
N GLY A 296 0.99 22.31 16.30
CA GLY A 296 0.78 22.68 14.91
C GLY A 296 1.51 21.72 13.96
N PHE A 297 0.96 21.58 12.77
CA PHE A 297 1.50 20.78 11.67
C PHE A 297 1.78 21.69 10.47
N LEU A 298 3.02 21.71 10.03
CA LEU A 298 3.44 22.46 8.84
C LEU A 298 3.82 21.49 7.72
N CYS A 299 3.13 21.56 6.59
CA CYS A 299 3.48 20.76 5.42
C CYS A 299 4.77 21.27 4.77
N GLN A 300 5.75 20.38 4.59
CA GLN A 300 7.04 20.70 3.98
C GLN A 300 6.96 20.87 2.46
N ASP A 301 5.90 20.34 1.83
CA ASP A 301 5.76 20.39 0.37
C ASP A 301 4.95 21.61 -0.11
N CYS A 302 3.87 22.00 0.57
CA CYS A 302 3.02 23.11 0.13
C CYS A 302 2.95 24.29 1.13
N GLY A 303 3.58 24.16 2.30
CA GLY A 303 3.58 25.21 3.32
C GLY A 303 2.25 25.37 4.08
N MET A 304 1.24 24.50 3.85
CA MET A 304 -0.02 24.56 4.58
C MET A 304 0.22 24.30 6.05
N HIS A 305 -0.39 25.13 6.90
CA HIS A 305 -0.41 24.97 8.34
C HIS A 305 -1.78 24.47 8.81
N VAL A 306 -1.78 23.52 9.73
CA VAL A 306 -3.00 22.94 10.33
C VAL A 306 -2.77 22.74 11.83
N GLY A 307 -3.75 23.08 12.65
CA GLY A 307 -3.72 22.81 14.09
C GLY A 307 -3.86 21.31 14.39
N GLY A 308 -3.37 20.89 15.58
CA GLY A 308 -3.35 19.48 15.99
C GLY A 308 -4.70 18.80 15.97
N ASP A 309 -5.77 19.51 16.31
CA ASP A 309 -7.14 18.96 16.36
C ASP A 309 -7.77 18.76 14.97
N ALA A 310 -7.20 19.38 13.93
CA ALA A 310 -7.75 19.38 12.57
C ALA A 310 -6.89 18.60 11.56
N VAL A 311 -5.75 18.04 11.97
CA VAL A 311 -4.88 17.31 11.05
C VAL A 311 -5.49 15.97 10.66
N SER A 312 -5.49 15.69 9.37
CA SER A 312 -5.97 14.42 8.82
C SER A 312 -4.98 13.28 9.05
N ILE A 313 -5.54 12.08 9.24
CA ILE A 313 -4.78 10.84 9.43
C ILE A 313 -4.97 9.95 8.21
N SER A 314 -3.92 9.20 7.85
CA SER A 314 -3.93 8.20 6.78
C SER A 314 -3.33 6.90 7.29
N ASP A 315 -4.11 5.84 7.26
CA ASP A 315 -3.61 4.48 7.49
C ASP A 315 -2.96 3.95 6.22
N VAL A 316 -1.84 3.28 6.40
CA VAL A 316 -1.07 2.64 5.32
C VAL A 316 -1.10 1.14 5.53
N PHE A 317 -1.34 0.42 4.44
CA PHE A 317 -1.50 -1.03 4.47
C PHE A 317 -0.47 -1.73 3.59
N SER A 318 -0.11 -2.94 3.95
CA SER A 318 0.40 -3.94 3.03
C SER A 318 -0.78 -4.75 2.49
N TYR A 319 -0.59 -5.31 1.30
CA TYR A 319 -1.64 -6.08 0.62
C TYR A 319 -1.09 -7.41 0.16
N SER A 320 -1.83 -8.48 0.42
CA SER A 320 -1.57 -9.83 -0.08
C SER A 320 -2.69 -10.28 -1.01
N LEU A 321 -2.38 -11.19 -1.92
CA LEU A 321 -3.41 -11.81 -2.75
C LEU A 321 -4.38 -12.61 -1.88
N SER A 322 -5.66 -12.36 -2.03
CA SER A 322 -6.67 -13.21 -1.41
C SER A 322 -6.62 -14.63 -1.98
N HIS A 323 -7.15 -15.59 -1.24
CA HIS A 323 -7.25 -16.97 -1.73
C HIS A 323 -8.02 -17.05 -3.06
N GLN A 324 -9.09 -16.26 -3.20
CA GLN A 324 -9.91 -16.16 -4.40
C GLN A 324 -9.10 -15.63 -5.59
N ALA A 325 -8.29 -14.58 -5.38
CA ALA A 325 -7.41 -14.05 -6.42
C ALA A 325 -6.38 -15.08 -6.88
N ASN A 326 -5.77 -15.82 -5.96
CA ASN A 326 -4.82 -16.88 -6.29
C ASN A 326 -5.43 -17.98 -7.18
N ILE A 327 -6.65 -18.43 -6.87
CA ILE A 327 -7.36 -19.42 -7.68
C ILE A 327 -7.66 -18.86 -9.08
N LEU A 328 -8.17 -17.62 -9.16
CA LEU A 328 -8.50 -16.97 -10.42
C LEU A 328 -7.29 -16.81 -11.33
N LEU A 329 -6.15 -16.46 -10.75
CA LEU A 329 -4.92 -16.20 -11.49
C LEU A 329 -4.21 -17.49 -11.95
N ALA A 330 -4.34 -18.58 -11.19
CA ALA A 330 -3.69 -19.86 -11.50
C ALA A 330 -4.42 -20.70 -12.55
N ASN A 331 -5.72 -20.52 -12.74
CA ASN A 331 -6.53 -21.46 -13.51
C ASN A 331 -6.72 -21.03 -14.97
N ASP A 332 -6.17 -21.80 -15.90
CA ASP A 332 -6.61 -21.83 -17.29
C ASP A 332 -7.82 -22.78 -17.46
N THR A 333 -8.98 -22.28 -17.11
CA THR A 333 -10.25 -22.41 -17.81
C THR A 333 -11.14 -23.63 -17.79
N GLU A 334 -10.74 -24.84 -17.52
CA GLU A 334 -11.77 -25.89 -17.37
C GLU A 334 -12.31 -25.99 -15.94
N ASP A 335 -11.49 -25.68 -14.93
CA ASP A 335 -11.91 -25.65 -13.53
C ASP A 335 -12.42 -24.26 -13.06
N ALA A 336 -12.22 -23.19 -13.82
CA ALA A 336 -12.79 -21.88 -13.51
C ALA A 336 -14.34 -21.83 -13.60
N ASN A 337 -14.93 -22.83 -14.22
CA ASN A 337 -16.39 -23.04 -14.22
C ASN A 337 -16.88 -23.86 -13.01
N ARG A 338 -16.00 -24.22 -12.06
CA ARG A 338 -16.43 -24.83 -10.80
C ARG A 338 -16.41 -23.78 -9.70
N PHE A 339 -17.55 -23.55 -9.08
CA PHE A 339 -17.64 -22.74 -7.87
C PHE A 339 -16.66 -23.30 -6.80
N PRO A 340 -15.74 -22.48 -6.24
CA PRO A 340 -14.70 -23.00 -5.33
C PRO A 340 -15.32 -23.63 -4.09
N ILE A 341 -15.13 -24.92 -3.90
CA ILE A 341 -15.64 -25.69 -2.73
C ILE A 341 -15.19 -25.05 -1.41
N THR A 342 -14.02 -24.41 -1.40
CA THR A 342 -13.49 -23.71 -0.23
C THR A 342 -14.30 -22.49 0.18
N GLN A 343 -15.02 -21.84 -0.73
CA GLN A 343 -15.91 -20.73 -0.43
C GLN A 343 -17.27 -21.20 0.08
N MET A 344 -17.67 -22.41 -0.26
CA MET A 344 -18.98 -22.93 0.15
C MET A 344 -19.15 -22.96 1.67
N ARG A 345 -18.12 -23.24 2.45
CA ARG A 345 -18.21 -23.33 3.92
C ARG A 345 -18.56 -22.00 4.63
N TYR A 346 -18.44 -20.87 3.95
CA TYR A 346 -18.84 -19.56 4.47
C TYR A 346 -20.24 -19.13 4.05
N LEU A 347 -20.88 -19.88 3.16
CA LEU A 347 -22.23 -19.64 2.72
C LEU A 347 -23.24 -20.31 3.67
N PRO A 348 -24.49 -19.84 3.74
CA PRO A 348 -25.56 -20.53 4.44
C PRO A 348 -25.71 -21.98 3.96
N GLU A 349 -25.96 -22.93 4.87
CA GLU A 349 -26.02 -24.36 4.57
C GLU A 349 -27.04 -24.69 3.46
N GLU A 350 -28.17 -24.00 3.46
CA GLU A 350 -29.21 -24.16 2.44
C GLU A 350 -28.72 -23.72 1.06
N LEU A 351 -27.99 -22.63 0.99
CA LEU A 351 -27.35 -22.15 -0.25
C LEU A 351 -26.27 -23.14 -0.73
N GLN A 352 -25.44 -23.67 0.18
CA GLN A 352 -24.45 -24.70 -0.15
C GLN A 352 -25.11 -25.93 -0.77
N ARG A 353 -26.20 -26.41 -0.17
CA ARG A 353 -26.96 -27.54 -0.69
C ARG A 353 -27.48 -27.25 -2.10
N ARG A 354 -28.07 -26.06 -2.31
CA ARG A 354 -28.65 -25.69 -3.60
C ARG A 354 -27.59 -25.55 -4.71
N ILE A 355 -26.44 -24.98 -4.41
CA ILE A 355 -25.31 -24.92 -5.34
C ILE A 355 -24.84 -26.34 -5.70
N THR A 356 -24.74 -27.23 -4.72
CA THR A 356 -24.35 -28.63 -4.95
C THR A 356 -25.34 -29.37 -5.84
N GLU A 357 -26.64 -29.13 -5.64
CA GLU A 357 -27.70 -29.71 -6.48
C GLU A 357 -27.59 -29.20 -7.93
N LEU A 358 -27.42 -27.88 -8.13
CA LEU A 358 -27.26 -27.30 -9.47
C LEU A 358 -26.01 -27.86 -10.17
N ALA A 359 -24.88 -27.96 -9.44
CA ALA A 359 -23.66 -28.54 -9.98
C ALA A 359 -23.80 -30.02 -10.36
N SER A 360 -24.59 -30.80 -9.62
CA SER A 360 -24.84 -32.22 -9.90
C SER A 360 -25.78 -32.44 -11.11
N GLN A 361 -26.72 -31.51 -11.35
CA GLN A 361 -27.69 -31.59 -12.46
C GLN A 361 -27.11 -31.14 -13.80
N SER A 362 -26.23 -30.14 -13.80
CA SER A 362 -25.69 -29.48 -15.00
C SER A 362 -24.27 -29.90 -15.37
N GLY A 363 -23.63 -30.79 -14.59
CA GLY A 363 -22.24 -31.17 -14.75
C GLY A 363 -21.26 -30.07 -14.25
N PRO A 364 -19.95 -30.17 -14.55
CA PRO A 364 -18.92 -29.27 -14.01
C PRO A 364 -19.06 -27.78 -14.44
N ALA A 365 -19.88 -27.51 -15.45
CA ALA A 365 -20.18 -26.16 -15.94
C ALA A 365 -21.58 -25.72 -15.50
N ALA A 366 -21.89 -25.76 -14.20
CA ALA A 366 -23.18 -25.31 -13.70
C ALA A 366 -23.36 -23.80 -14.00
N ASP A 367 -24.37 -23.52 -14.84
CA ASP A 367 -24.71 -22.16 -15.24
C ASP A 367 -25.59 -21.53 -14.15
N PHE A 368 -24.94 -20.84 -13.22
CA PHE A 368 -25.63 -20.02 -12.23
C PHE A 368 -24.82 -18.75 -11.92
N MET A 369 -25.49 -17.75 -11.40
CA MET A 369 -24.86 -16.56 -10.85
C MET A 369 -25.12 -16.52 -9.34
N LEU A 370 -24.08 -16.21 -8.58
CA LEU A 370 -24.15 -15.97 -7.14
C LEU A 370 -23.70 -14.54 -6.84
N VAL A 371 -24.55 -13.78 -6.18
CA VAL A 371 -24.30 -12.38 -5.81
C VAL A 371 -24.42 -12.21 -4.30
N GLU A 372 -23.50 -11.50 -3.71
CA GLU A 372 -23.58 -11.00 -2.33
C GLU A 372 -24.15 -9.58 -2.35
N VAL A 373 -25.12 -9.30 -1.47
CA VAL A 373 -25.66 -7.96 -1.26
C VAL A 373 -24.91 -7.32 -0.10
N GLN A 374 -24.22 -6.22 -0.36
CA GLN A 374 -23.48 -5.43 0.61
C GLN A 374 -24.25 -4.14 0.92
N TYR A 375 -24.08 -3.59 2.12
CA TYR A 375 -24.83 -2.42 2.59
C TYR A 375 -23.91 -1.24 2.88
N GLY A 376 -23.94 -0.22 2.01
CA GLY A 376 -23.11 0.98 2.12
C GLY A 376 -23.39 1.83 3.36
N SER A 377 -24.64 1.81 3.85
CA SER A 377 -25.07 2.58 5.03
C SER A 377 -25.09 1.76 6.32
N ARG A 378 -24.54 0.54 6.36
CA ARG A 378 -24.58 -0.37 7.52
C ARG A 378 -24.15 0.31 8.82
N GLU A 379 -22.99 0.97 8.83
CA GLU A 379 -22.46 1.62 10.02
C GLU A 379 -23.29 2.80 10.49
N GLN A 380 -23.86 3.57 9.56
CA GLN A 380 -24.71 4.71 9.88
C GLN A 380 -26.02 4.25 10.54
N VAL A 381 -26.67 3.22 9.98
CA VAL A 381 -27.88 2.63 10.53
C VAL A 381 -27.61 1.96 11.87
N LEU A 382 -26.49 1.24 12.00
CA LEU A 382 -26.08 0.61 13.27
C LEU A 382 -25.90 1.65 14.39
N LYS A 383 -25.27 2.78 14.10
CA LYS A 383 -25.08 3.90 15.07
C LYS A 383 -26.41 4.59 15.40
N ALA A 384 -27.28 4.78 14.43
CA ALA A 384 -28.53 5.54 14.60
C ALA A 384 -29.66 4.72 15.22
N ARG A 385 -29.78 3.44 14.87
CA ARG A 385 -30.95 2.59 15.18
C ARG A 385 -30.61 1.32 15.99
N GLY A 386 -29.35 0.98 16.12
CA GLY A 386 -28.87 -0.23 16.81
C GLY A 386 -28.98 -1.50 15.97
N GLU A 387 -28.38 -2.57 16.49
CA GLU A 387 -28.19 -3.85 15.77
C GLU A 387 -29.51 -4.57 15.45
N ILE A 388 -30.46 -4.59 16.39
CA ILE A 388 -31.75 -5.28 16.21
C ILE A 388 -32.55 -4.66 15.06
N ASN A 389 -32.54 -3.33 14.94
CA ASN A 389 -33.22 -2.64 13.85
C ASN A 389 -32.54 -2.89 12.51
N LEU A 390 -31.18 -2.89 12.47
CA LEU A 390 -30.44 -3.24 11.27
C LEU A 390 -30.74 -4.65 10.77
N ILE A 391 -30.78 -5.64 11.67
CA ILE A 391 -31.14 -7.03 11.33
C ILE A 391 -32.59 -7.09 10.79
N SER A 392 -33.53 -6.40 11.44
CA SER A 392 -34.93 -6.37 11.01
C SER A 392 -35.10 -5.72 9.63
N MET A 393 -34.39 -4.64 9.36
CA MET A 393 -34.39 -3.95 8.08
C MET A 393 -33.79 -4.83 6.96
N ARG A 394 -32.69 -5.51 7.23
CA ARG A 394 -32.08 -6.45 6.29
C ARG A 394 -33.01 -7.59 5.95
N LYS A 395 -33.65 -8.19 6.98
CA LYS A 395 -34.62 -9.25 6.78
C LYS A 395 -35.81 -8.78 5.92
N LEU A 396 -36.35 -7.59 6.20
CA LEU A 396 -37.45 -7.02 5.43
C LEU A 396 -37.01 -6.76 3.97
N LEU A 397 -35.79 -6.26 3.75
CA LEU A 397 -35.24 -6.11 2.40
C LEU A 397 -35.12 -7.45 1.67
N ALA A 398 -34.62 -8.50 2.34
CA ALA A 398 -34.49 -9.83 1.76
C ALA A 398 -35.85 -10.43 1.40
N ASP A 399 -36.82 -10.31 2.29
CA ASP A 399 -38.20 -10.81 2.06
C ASP A 399 -38.87 -10.06 0.88
N ASN A 400 -38.73 -8.73 0.81
CA ASN A 400 -39.24 -7.92 -0.29
C ASN A 400 -38.53 -8.26 -1.60
N LEU A 401 -37.20 -8.38 -1.57
CA LEU A 401 -36.40 -8.76 -2.73
C LEU A 401 -36.83 -10.13 -3.28
N GLN A 402 -36.99 -11.13 -2.40
CA GLN A 402 -37.48 -12.45 -2.80
C GLN A 402 -38.88 -12.35 -3.42
N GLY A 403 -39.76 -11.50 -2.89
CA GLY A 403 -41.07 -11.25 -3.46
C GLY A 403 -41.05 -10.67 -4.88
N VAL A 404 -40.10 -9.77 -5.16
CA VAL A 404 -39.87 -9.19 -6.49
C VAL A 404 -39.27 -10.21 -7.46
N LEU A 405 -38.25 -10.97 -7.00
CA LEU A 405 -37.56 -11.96 -7.82
C LEU A 405 -38.41 -13.21 -8.13
N GLY A 406 -39.39 -13.53 -7.28
CA GLY A 406 -40.26 -14.69 -7.46
C GLY A 406 -39.48 -16.00 -7.57
N ASP A 407 -39.78 -16.78 -8.63
CA ASP A 407 -39.08 -18.04 -8.91
C ASP A 407 -37.84 -17.88 -9.80
N VAL A 408 -37.52 -16.65 -10.24
CA VAL A 408 -36.39 -16.38 -11.13
C VAL A 408 -35.05 -16.55 -10.40
N ALA A 409 -34.99 -16.13 -9.14
CA ALA A 409 -33.81 -16.26 -8.31
C ALA A 409 -34.19 -16.47 -6.84
N SER A 410 -33.30 -17.01 -6.06
CA SER A 410 -33.54 -17.28 -4.64
C SER A 410 -32.60 -16.42 -3.75
N VAL A 411 -33.18 -15.84 -2.68
CA VAL A 411 -32.47 -15.03 -1.70
C VAL A 411 -32.17 -15.88 -0.47
N TYR A 412 -30.93 -15.84 -0.02
CA TYR A 412 -30.43 -16.55 1.16
C TYR A 412 -29.83 -15.56 2.14
N SER A 413 -30.20 -15.64 3.42
CA SER A 413 -29.68 -14.75 4.46
C SER A 413 -28.68 -15.46 5.36
N SER A 414 -27.61 -14.76 5.74
CA SER A 414 -26.71 -15.11 6.83
C SER A 414 -26.80 -14.05 7.94
N PRO A 415 -26.19 -14.27 9.12
CA PRO A 415 -26.16 -13.25 10.17
C PRO A 415 -25.64 -11.88 9.72
N GLU A 416 -24.74 -11.86 8.75
CA GLU A 416 -24.07 -10.62 8.32
C GLU A 416 -24.42 -10.16 6.91
N ARG A 417 -24.90 -11.06 6.01
CA ARG A 417 -24.99 -10.81 4.56
C ARG A 417 -26.18 -11.54 3.93
N GLU A 418 -26.65 -11.03 2.81
CA GLU A 418 -27.61 -11.71 1.95
C GLU A 418 -26.94 -12.13 0.64
N TYR A 419 -27.42 -13.24 0.09
CA TYR A 419 -26.95 -13.81 -1.17
C TYR A 419 -28.13 -14.04 -2.11
N VAL A 420 -27.92 -13.77 -3.39
CA VAL A 420 -28.90 -14.03 -4.44
C VAL A 420 -28.32 -15.08 -5.38
N LEU A 421 -29.02 -16.20 -5.55
CA LEU A 421 -28.68 -17.28 -6.47
C LEU A 421 -29.61 -17.25 -7.67
N PHE A 422 -29.05 -17.02 -8.86
CA PHE A 422 -29.78 -17.07 -10.13
C PHE A 422 -29.32 -18.30 -10.94
N PRO A 423 -30.24 -19.27 -11.19
CA PRO A 423 -29.94 -20.42 -12.04
C PRO A 423 -30.11 -20.06 -13.50
N GLY A 424 -29.13 -19.46 -14.17
CA GLY A 424 -29.23 -19.03 -15.56
C GLY A 424 -27.91 -18.50 -16.12
N ARG A 425 -27.90 -18.25 -17.46
CA ARG A 425 -26.73 -17.84 -18.23
C ARG A 425 -26.65 -16.34 -18.53
N ASP A 426 -27.78 -15.63 -18.50
CA ASP A 426 -27.83 -14.20 -18.80
C ASP A 426 -27.46 -13.37 -17.56
N VAL A 427 -26.17 -13.24 -17.33
CA VAL A 427 -25.65 -12.51 -16.17
C VAL A 427 -25.88 -10.99 -16.31
N ALA A 428 -25.66 -10.43 -17.50
CA ALA A 428 -25.80 -8.99 -17.72
C ALA A 428 -27.28 -8.53 -17.57
N GLY A 429 -28.21 -9.24 -18.21
CA GLY A 429 -29.63 -8.97 -18.08
C GLY A 429 -30.11 -9.16 -16.65
N PHE A 430 -29.67 -10.23 -15.98
CA PHE A 430 -30.06 -10.46 -14.59
C PHE A 430 -29.44 -9.43 -13.63
N THR A 431 -28.23 -8.98 -13.83
CA THR A 431 -27.61 -7.94 -12.98
C THR A 431 -28.37 -6.61 -13.06
N ALA A 432 -28.81 -6.22 -14.27
CA ALA A 432 -29.65 -5.03 -14.44
C ALA A 432 -31.00 -5.19 -13.72
N TYR A 433 -31.66 -6.32 -13.94
CA TYR A 433 -32.92 -6.65 -13.27
C TYR A 433 -32.78 -6.69 -11.73
N LEU A 434 -31.71 -7.27 -11.21
CA LEU A 434 -31.47 -7.36 -9.78
C LEU A 434 -31.24 -5.97 -9.14
N ARG A 435 -30.63 -5.03 -9.84
CA ARG A 435 -30.47 -3.63 -9.36
C ARG A 435 -31.86 -2.97 -9.24
N GLU A 436 -32.68 -3.06 -10.26
CA GLU A 436 -34.06 -2.52 -10.22
C GLU A 436 -34.90 -3.16 -9.11
N ALA A 437 -34.77 -4.49 -8.93
CA ALA A 437 -35.45 -5.22 -7.87
C ALA A 437 -35.02 -4.77 -6.48
N LEU A 438 -33.70 -4.51 -6.27
CA LEU A 438 -33.17 -4.00 -5.02
C LEU A 438 -33.65 -2.56 -4.74
N ASP A 439 -33.64 -1.68 -5.73
CA ASP A 439 -34.14 -0.31 -5.59
C ASP A 439 -35.61 -0.31 -5.20
N HIS A 440 -36.39 -1.21 -5.79
CA HIS A 440 -37.79 -1.40 -5.43
C HIS A 440 -37.95 -1.94 -4.01
N ALA A 441 -37.22 -3.00 -3.66
CA ALA A 441 -37.28 -3.60 -2.33
C ALA A 441 -36.83 -2.63 -1.21
N GLU A 442 -35.84 -1.77 -1.50
CA GLU A 442 -35.38 -0.73 -0.58
C GLU A 442 -36.38 0.42 -0.42
N SER A 443 -37.16 0.73 -1.46
CA SER A 443 -38.15 1.84 -1.43
C SER A 443 -39.19 1.73 -0.33
N VAL A 444 -39.44 0.52 0.16
CA VAL A 444 -40.41 0.20 1.22
C VAL A 444 -39.81 0.34 2.63
N LEU A 445 -38.47 0.48 2.75
CA LEU A 445 -37.80 0.61 4.03
C LEU A 445 -37.90 2.03 4.59
N SER A 446 -37.93 2.14 5.92
CA SER A 446 -37.96 3.42 6.62
C SER A 446 -36.65 4.23 6.51
N ASP A 447 -35.56 3.54 6.38
CA ASP A 447 -34.23 4.12 6.21
C ASP A 447 -33.49 3.40 5.06
N LYS A 448 -32.58 4.09 4.38
CA LYS A 448 -31.83 3.52 3.24
C LYS A 448 -30.61 2.73 3.71
N LEU A 449 -30.50 1.50 3.26
CA LEU A 449 -29.35 0.63 3.46
C LEU A 449 -28.27 0.82 2.39
N ASN A 450 -28.64 1.44 1.22
CA ASN A 450 -27.80 1.61 0.03
C ASN A 450 -27.14 0.28 -0.39
N PRO A 451 -27.94 -0.71 -0.83
CA PRO A 451 -27.42 -2.00 -1.21
C PRO A 451 -26.56 -1.90 -2.45
N THR A 452 -25.44 -2.62 -2.44
CA THR A 452 -24.54 -2.79 -3.58
C THR A 452 -24.33 -4.26 -3.86
N LEU A 453 -24.03 -4.61 -5.13
CA LEU A 453 -23.91 -5.99 -5.58
C LEU A 453 -22.44 -6.37 -5.73
N LEU A 454 -22.04 -7.47 -5.10
CA LEU A 454 -20.78 -8.14 -5.33
C LEU A 454 -21.03 -9.49 -6.00
N ILE A 455 -20.63 -9.64 -7.26
CA ILE A 455 -20.76 -10.90 -7.97
C ILE A 455 -19.70 -11.86 -7.46
N LEU A 456 -20.10 -12.93 -6.79
CA LEU A 456 -19.23 -13.98 -6.29
C LEU A 456 -18.97 -15.06 -7.34
N TRP A 457 -19.96 -15.31 -8.20
CA TRP A 457 -19.90 -16.30 -9.26
C TRP A 457 -20.83 -15.92 -10.42
N GLY A 458 -20.37 -16.06 -11.66
CA GLY A 458 -21.10 -15.70 -12.89
C GLY A 458 -20.20 -15.79 -14.11
N THR A 459 -20.68 -15.40 -15.30
CA THR A 459 -19.87 -15.42 -16.51
C THR A 459 -18.69 -14.43 -16.43
N ARG A 460 -17.62 -14.77 -17.13
CA ARG A 460 -16.26 -14.23 -17.04
C ARG A 460 -16.04 -12.74 -17.24
N GLU A 461 -16.93 -12.05 -17.95
CA GLU A 461 -16.66 -10.67 -18.38
C GLU A 461 -16.91 -9.62 -17.30
N ASP A 462 -17.82 -9.89 -16.36
CA ASP A 462 -18.26 -8.92 -15.35
C ASP A 462 -17.54 -9.04 -13.98
N ALA A 463 -16.72 -10.06 -13.76
CA ALA A 463 -16.04 -10.30 -12.47
C ALA A 463 -14.64 -9.68 -12.37
N LEU A 464 -14.11 -9.13 -13.46
CA LEU A 464 -12.79 -8.50 -13.48
C LEU A 464 -12.87 -6.98 -13.26
N PRO A 465 -11.93 -6.41 -12.50
CA PRO A 465 -11.84 -4.99 -12.28
C PRO A 465 -11.50 -4.20 -13.55
#